data_25f4a487b2d4d700fd5df466b48f82a0
#
_entry.id   25f4a487b2d4d700fd5df466b48f82a0
#
_cell.length_a   1.000
_cell.length_b   1.000
_cell.length_c   1.000
_cell.angle_alpha   90.00
_cell.angle_beta   90.00
_cell.angle_gamma   90.00
#
_symmetry.space_group_name_H-M   'P 1'
#
loop_
_entity.id
_entity.type
_entity.pdbx_description
1 polymer ?
#
loop_
_entity_poly.entity_id
_entity_poly.type
_entity_poly.pdbx_seq_one_letter_code
_entity_poly.pdbx_strand_id
1 'polypeptide(L)'
;LHVEMLYQTVMLFFTWFSLANYFLIFHILSRSMEDIAHWIHVPTLICEYIYLAFIIYCFLLSMGNRPQGNRIGYLVSMIVFGFVMLILVSFVVFLAYWSIKKEVVHHKNAEILTDGVFVRIVISVLSTYGIWLLASLMFLDPWHIFTSLFQYILVSPSFINVINIYAFCNTHDVSWGTKGSTTLSMDLGQASGTSNDAVEVTVPDRMKDIDAAYDDACQALSSRESLPAPPRDTEQAQKDYYATVRTNVVLAWTLTNVALVIVILNVSRKVHNIYMAVLFYTFTSLAFFRFLGAFVYLVRKLFP
;
A
#
# COMPACT_ATOMS: atom_id res chain seq x y z
N LEU A 1 -0.06 13.28 21.97
CA LEU A 1 1.07 12.96 21.10
C LEU A 1 1.52 11.50 21.25
N HIS A 2 1.92 11.04 22.47
CA HIS A 2 2.45 9.67 22.68
C HIS A 2 1.45 8.57 22.33
N VAL A 3 0.17 8.74 22.71
CA VAL A 3 -0.90 7.77 22.40
C VAL A 3 -1.16 7.69 20.90
N GLU A 4 -1.13 8.82 20.21
CA GLU A 4 -1.27 8.86 18.75
C GLU A 4 -0.09 8.20 18.04
N MET A 5 1.14 8.47 18.48
CA MET A 5 2.34 7.83 17.95
C MET A 5 2.28 6.31 18.12
N LEU A 6 1.87 5.82 19.31
CA LEU A 6 1.69 4.40 19.55
C LEU A 6 0.64 3.79 18.61
N TYR A 7 -0.51 4.47 18.46
CA TYR A 7 -1.56 4.04 17.54
C TYR A 7 -1.05 3.97 16.09
N GLN A 8 -0.36 5.00 15.61
CA GLN A 8 0.21 5.02 14.26
C GLN A 8 1.26 3.92 14.05
N THR A 9 2.08 3.63 15.08
CA THR A 9 3.07 2.54 15.02
C THR A 9 2.37 1.17 14.87
N VAL A 10 1.30 0.94 15.63
CA VAL A 10 0.51 -0.29 15.52
C VAL A 10 -0.16 -0.37 14.14
N MET A 11 -0.74 0.74 13.65
CA MET A 11 -1.34 0.78 12.31
C MET A 11 -0.32 0.52 11.21
N LEU A 12 0.91 1.03 11.35
CA LEU A 12 2.00 0.79 10.39
C LEU A 12 2.35 -0.71 10.33
N PHE A 13 2.41 -1.39 11.48
CA PHE A 13 2.64 -2.82 11.52
C PHE A 13 1.56 -3.61 10.76
N PHE A 14 0.28 -3.26 10.93
CA PHE A 14 -0.81 -3.89 10.17
C PHE A 14 -0.78 -3.53 8.69
N THR A 15 -0.43 -2.30 8.35
CA THR A 15 -0.26 -1.88 6.95
C THR A 15 0.89 -2.63 6.28
N TRP A 16 1.95 -2.93 7.02
CA TRP A 16 3.07 -3.73 6.51
C TRP A 16 2.63 -5.11 6.02
N PHE A 17 1.73 -5.77 6.73
CA PHE A 17 1.22 -7.09 6.38
C PHE A 17 -0.13 -7.07 5.64
N SER A 18 -0.59 -5.91 5.20
CA SER A 18 -1.91 -5.76 4.58
C SER A 18 -2.07 -6.60 3.30
N LEU A 19 -1.00 -6.72 2.51
CA LEU A 19 -0.99 -7.49 1.28
C LEU A 19 -1.20 -8.99 1.55
N ALA A 20 -0.42 -9.55 2.47
CA ALA A 20 -0.57 -10.94 2.90
C ALA A 20 -1.93 -11.20 3.56
N ASN A 21 -2.36 -10.31 4.45
CA ASN A 21 -3.63 -10.42 5.15
C ASN A 21 -4.82 -10.43 4.18
N TYR A 22 -4.81 -9.57 3.17
CA TYR A 22 -5.89 -9.53 2.17
C TYR A 22 -5.96 -10.84 1.37
N PHE A 23 -4.82 -11.34 0.88
CA PHE A 23 -4.76 -12.62 0.18
C PHE A 23 -5.22 -13.78 1.06
N LEU A 24 -4.75 -13.85 2.31
CA LEU A 24 -5.11 -14.92 3.24
C LEU A 24 -6.60 -14.92 3.61
N ILE A 25 -7.20 -13.73 3.80
CA ILE A 25 -8.66 -13.61 4.00
C ILE A 25 -9.40 -14.16 2.79
N PHE A 26 -9.00 -13.77 1.59
CA PHE A 26 -9.63 -14.26 0.35
C PHE A 26 -9.50 -15.79 0.23
N HIS A 27 -8.29 -16.33 0.41
CA HIS A 27 -8.04 -17.76 0.35
C HIS A 27 -8.84 -18.55 1.40
N ILE A 28 -8.83 -18.14 2.67
CA ILE A 28 -9.52 -18.85 3.75
C ILE A 28 -11.04 -18.82 3.54
N LEU A 29 -11.61 -17.69 3.10
CA LEU A 29 -13.04 -17.60 2.77
C LEU A 29 -13.40 -18.44 1.56
N SER A 30 -12.55 -18.47 0.53
CA SER A 30 -12.73 -19.34 -0.64
C SER A 30 -12.79 -20.81 -0.24
N ARG A 31 -11.87 -21.27 0.62
CA ARG A 31 -11.88 -22.65 1.14
C ARG A 31 -13.12 -22.95 1.99
N SER A 32 -13.59 -21.99 2.77
CA SER A 32 -14.81 -22.15 3.55
C SER A 32 -16.07 -22.26 2.66
N MET A 33 -16.08 -21.57 1.52
CA MET A 33 -17.15 -21.69 0.52
C MET A 33 -17.11 -23.03 -0.22
N GLU A 34 -15.93 -23.54 -0.55
CA GLU A 34 -15.75 -24.83 -1.20
C GLU A 34 -16.27 -25.99 -0.35
N ASP A 35 -16.17 -25.91 0.97
CA ASP A 35 -16.72 -26.91 1.89
C ASP A 35 -18.27 -27.02 1.78
N ILE A 36 -18.95 -25.93 1.38
CA ILE A 36 -20.39 -25.89 1.21
C ILE A 36 -20.79 -26.19 -0.24
N ALA A 37 -20.02 -25.68 -1.20
CA ALA A 37 -20.31 -25.75 -2.64
C ALA A 37 -19.07 -26.16 -3.43
N HIS A 38 -18.82 -27.45 -3.55
CA HIS A 38 -17.61 -28.00 -4.20
C HIS A 38 -17.38 -27.53 -5.64
N TRP A 39 -18.43 -27.17 -6.37
CA TRP A 39 -18.30 -26.65 -7.74
C TRP A 39 -17.58 -25.30 -7.84
N ILE A 40 -17.49 -24.55 -6.72
CA ILE A 40 -16.79 -23.25 -6.67
C ILE A 40 -15.28 -23.41 -6.67
N HIS A 41 -14.73 -24.59 -6.38
CA HIS A 41 -13.29 -24.82 -6.27
C HIS A 41 -12.49 -24.31 -7.49
N VAL A 42 -12.88 -24.67 -8.71
CA VAL A 42 -12.14 -24.26 -9.91
C VAL A 42 -12.25 -22.75 -10.16
N PRO A 43 -13.45 -22.12 -10.12
CA PRO A 43 -13.57 -20.67 -10.23
C PRO A 43 -12.76 -19.89 -9.20
N THR A 44 -12.75 -20.31 -7.92
CA THR A 44 -11.99 -19.61 -6.88
C THR A 44 -10.49 -19.73 -7.09
N LEU A 45 -10.02 -20.90 -7.49
CA LEU A 45 -8.62 -21.13 -7.82
C LEU A 45 -8.16 -20.23 -8.99
N ILE A 46 -8.95 -20.10 -10.03
CA ILE A 46 -8.67 -19.19 -11.16
C ILE A 46 -8.60 -17.75 -10.66
N CYS A 47 -9.55 -17.32 -9.82
CA CYS A 47 -9.54 -15.97 -9.25
C CYS A 47 -8.33 -15.71 -8.37
N GLU A 48 -7.86 -16.67 -7.59
CA GLU A 48 -6.64 -16.57 -6.79
C GLU A 48 -5.40 -16.36 -7.68
N TYR A 49 -5.27 -17.12 -8.76
CA TYR A 49 -4.15 -16.93 -9.70
C TYR A 49 -4.23 -15.60 -10.45
N ILE A 50 -5.42 -15.18 -10.87
CA ILE A 50 -5.60 -13.86 -11.48
C ILE A 50 -5.20 -12.76 -10.48
N TYR A 51 -5.63 -12.87 -9.24
CA TYR A 51 -5.26 -11.92 -8.19
C TYR A 51 -3.73 -11.84 -8.03
N LEU A 52 -3.04 -12.97 -7.89
CA LEU A 52 -1.57 -13.00 -7.76
C LEU A 52 -0.87 -12.45 -9.00
N ALA A 53 -1.35 -12.75 -10.20
CA ALA A 53 -0.82 -12.19 -11.44
C ALA A 53 -0.95 -10.66 -11.47
N PHE A 54 -2.08 -10.12 -11.01
CA PHE A 54 -2.28 -8.66 -10.93
C PHE A 54 -1.45 -8.00 -9.82
N ILE A 55 -1.14 -8.69 -8.73
CA ILE A 55 -0.16 -8.20 -7.74
C ILE A 55 1.22 -8.04 -8.40
N ILE A 56 1.70 -9.07 -9.11
CA ILE A 56 2.98 -9.00 -9.84
C ILE A 56 2.93 -7.87 -10.88
N TYR A 57 1.84 -7.76 -11.61
CA TYR A 57 1.63 -6.70 -12.59
C TYR A 57 1.71 -5.30 -11.96
N CYS A 58 1.10 -5.09 -10.79
CA CYS A 58 1.19 -3.82 -10.05
C CYS A 58 2.62 -3.51 -9.60
N PHE A 59 3.41 -4.51 -9.18
CA PHE A 59 4.83 -4.33 -8.89
C PHE A 59 5.59 -3.85 -10.14
N LEU A 60 5.38 -4.50 -11.28
CA LEU A 60 6.03 -4.11 -12.54
C LEU A 60 5.63 -2.69 -12.99
N LEU A 61 4.34 -2.33 -12.86
CA LEU A 61 3.87 -0.98 -13.16
C LEU A 61 4.50 0.07 -12.24
N SER A 62 4.76 -0.29 -10.98
CA SER A 62 5.25 0.64 -9.96
C SER A 62 6.77 0.84 -10.02
N MET A 63 7.50 -0.03 -10.71
CA MET A 63 8.95 0.05 -10.85
C MET A 63 9.34 1.10 -11.90
N GLY A 64 9.57 2.34 -11.45
CA GLY A 64 10.14 3.40 -12.27
C GLY A 64 9.17 4.17 -13.17
N ASN A 65 7.87 3.87 -13.13
CA ASN A 65 6.88 4.55 -13.95
C ASN A 65 6.03 5.52 -13.12
N ARG A 66 5.87 6.76 -13.59
CA ARG A 66 4.89 7.68 -13.02
C ARG A 66 3.47 7.16 -13.29
N PRO A 67 2.51 7.31 -12.34
CA PRO A 67 1.13 6.81 -12.51
C PRO A 67 0.44 7.33 -13.77
N GLN A 68 0.77 8.54 -14.21
CA GLN A 68 0.23 9.17 -15.39
C GLN A 68 0.59 8.43 -16.69
N GLY A 69 1.80 7.85 -16.77
CA GLY A 69 2.26 7.10 -17.95
C GLY A 69 1.57 5.75 -18.12
N ASN A 70 1.10 5.14 -17.02
CA ASN A 70 0.48 3.81 -17.01
C ASN A 70 -0.96 3.83 -16.46
N ARG A 71 -1.69 4.92 -16.72
CA ARG A 71 -3.06 5.12 -16.23
C ARG A 71 -3.99 3.94 -16.53
N ILE A 72 -3.90 3.38 -17.73
CA ILE A 72 -4.75 2.26 -18.16
C ILE A 72 -4.43 1.01 -17.34
N GLY A 73 -3.15 0.70 -17.12
CA GLY A 73 -2.74 -0.45 -16.33
C GLY A 73 -3.26 -0.39 -14.89
N TYR A 74 -3.16 0.75 -14.24
CA TYR A 74 -3.72 0.95 -12.90
C TYR A 74 -5.25 0.87 -12.88
N LEU A 75 -5.93 1.43 -13.91
CA LEU A 75 -7.39 1.33 -14.02
C LEU A 75 -7.85 -0.12 -14.15
N VAL A 76 -7.20 -0.91 -15.01
CA VAL A 76 -7.51 -2.33 -15.18
C VAL A 76 -7.27 -3.09 -13.87
N SER A 77 -6.17 -2.82 -13.18
CA SER A 77 -5.89 -3.43 -11.87
C SER A 77 -6.97 -3.09 -10.83
N MET A 78 -7.43 -1.84 -10.78
CA MET A 78 -8.53 -1.41 -9.90
C MET A 78 -9.82 -2.17 -10.19
N ILE A 79 -10.16 -2.36 -11.46
CA ILE A 79 -11.37 -3.09 -11.88
C ILE A 79 -11.27 -4.55 -11.45
N VAL A 80 -10.13 -5.20 -11.68
CA VAL A 80 -9.91 -6.60 -11.30
C VAL A 80 -9.97 -6.77 -9.78
N PHE A 81 -9.30 -5.93 -9.01
CA PHE A 81 -9.38 -6.00 -7.54
C PHE A 81 -10.78 -5.67 -7.01
N GLY A 82 -11.52 -4.76 -7.66
CA GLY A 82 -12.92 -4.51 -7.35
C GLY A 82 -13.81 -5.73 -7.60
N PHE A 83 -13.55 -6.47 -8.67
CA PHE A 83 -14.24 -7.73 -8.95
C PHE A 83 -13.93 -8.81 -7.91
N VAL A 84 -12.66 -8.97 -7.52
CA VAL A 84 -12.28 -9.88 -6.42
C VAL A 84 -12.98 -9.48 -5.11
N MET A 85 -13.11 -8.18 -4.83
CA MET A 85 -13.85 -7.70 -3.65
C MET A 85 -15.34 -8.04 -3.71
N LEU A 86 -15.97 -7.95 -4.87
CA LEU A 86 -17.36 -8.38 -5.04
C LEU A 86 -17.54 -9.86 -4.71
N ILE A 87 -16.64 -10.71 -5.19
CA ILE A 87 -16.63 -12.15 -4.86
C ILE A 87 -16.49 -12.34 -3.35
N LEU A 88 -15.54 -11.65 -2.72
CA LEU A 88 -15.26 -11.74 -1.29
C LEU A 88 -16.49 -11.32 -0.46
N VAL A 89 -17.11 -10.20 -0.78
CA VAL A 89 -18.36 -9.74 -0.12
C VAL A 89 -19.48 -10.74 -0.30
N SER A 90 -19.64 -11.30 -1.51
CA SER A 90 -20.64 -12.33 -1.78
C SER A 90 -20.41 -13.58 -0.93
N PHE A 91 -19.16 -14.00 -0.74
CA PHE A 91 -18.81 -15.13 0.13
C PHE A 91 -19.16 -14.84 1.60
N VAL A 92 -18.80 -13.65 2.08
CA VAL A 92 -19.11 -13.24 3.47
C VAL A 92 -20.63 -13.28 3.71
N VAL A 93 -21.42 -12.69 2.80
CA VAL A 93 -22.89 -12.65 2.90
C VAL A 93 -23.47 -14.06 2.85
N PHE A 94 -23.00 -14.90 1.91
CA PHE A 94 -23.48 -16.27 1.78
C PHE A 94 -23.13 -17.13 2.99
N LEU A 95 -21.89 -17.05 3.49
CA LEU A 95 -21.46 -17.79 4.70
C LEU A 95 -22.25 -17.36 5.93
N ALA A 96 -22.52 -16.08 6.09
CA ALA A 96 -23.38 -15.57 7.16
C ALA A 96 -24.82 -16.11 7.05
N TYR A 97 -25.40 -16.04 5.86
CA TYR A 97 -26.74 -16.61 5.60
C TYR A 97 -26.78 -18.12 5.89
N TRP A 98 -25.78 -18.87 5.41
CA TRP A 98 -25.70 -20.32 5.63
C TRP A 98 -25.56 -20.68 7.09
N SER A 99 -24.72 -19.97 7.86
CA SER A 99 -24.60 -20.16 9.30
C SER A 99 -25.91 -19.92 10.03
N ILE A 100 -26.61 -18.83 9.73
CA ILE A 100 -27.91 -18.54 10.32
C ILE A 100 -28.93 -19.65 9.98
N LYS A 101 -29.02 -20.04 8.70
CA LYS A 101 -29.96 -21.07 8.25
C LYS A 101 -29.71 -22.42 8.95
N LYS A 102 -28.44 -22.80 9.09
CA LYS A 102 -28.05 -24.05 9.77
C LYS A 102 -28.55 -24.08 11.22
N GLU A 103 -28.32 -22.98 11.96
CA GLU A 103 -28.72 -22.86 13.36
C GLU A 103 -30.22 -22.78 13.55
N VAL A 104 -30.92 -22.04 12.71
CA VAL A 104 -32.42 -21.95 12.72
C VAL A 104 -33.09 -23.33 12.49
N VAL A 105 -32.53 -24.11 11.54
CA VAL A 105 -33.04 -25.46 11.25
C VAL A 105 -32.83 -26.43 12.39
N HIS A 106 -31.79 -26.28 13.17
CA HIS A 106 -31.51 -27.17 14.31
C HIS A 106 -32.22 -26.75 15.62
N HIS A 107 -33.13 -25.78 15.60
CA HIS A 107 -33.88 -25.27 16.77
C HIS A 107 -33.01 -24.82 17.98
N LYS A 108 -31.80 -24.45 17.71
CA LYS A 108 -30.82 -24.00 18.74
C LYS A 108 -30.57 -22.49 18.66
N ASN A 109 -31.64 -21.73 18.72
CA ASN A 109 -31.55 -20.25 18.63
C ASN A 109 -30.57 -19.59 19.61
N ALA A 110 -30.29 -20.25 20.73
CA ALA A 110 -29.31 -19.76 21.72
C ALA A 110 -27.86 -20.00 21.29
N GLU A 111 -27.57 -20.95 20.39
CA GLU A 111 -26.23 -21.30 19.96
C GLU A 111 -25.75 -20.47 18.75
N ILE A 112 -26.63 -19.73 18.07
CA ILE A 112 -26.23 -18.81 16.97
C ILE A 112 -25.17 -17.80 17.45
N LEU A 113 -25.35 -17.30 18.68
CA LEU A 113 -24.40 -16.36 19.28
C LEU A 113 -23.09 -17.02 19.75
N THR A 114 -23.05 -18.34 19.80
CA THR A 114 -21.85 -19.12 20.17
C THR A 114 -21.14 -19.73 18.97
N ASP A 115 -21.76 -19.72 17.76
CA ASP A 115 -21.07 -20.15 16.54
C ASP A 115 -19.91 -19.22 16.23
N GLY A 116 -18.70 -19.74 16.45
CA GLY A 116 -17.48 -18.94 16.40
C GLY A 116 -17.19 -18.30 15.03
N VAL A 117 -17.73 -18.82 13.92
CA VAL A 117 -17.55 -18.22 12.58
C VAL A 117 -18.54 -17.09 12.38
N PHE A 118 -19.81 -17.31 12.68
CA PHE A 118 -20.85 -16.30 12.55
C PHE A 118 -20.56 -15.07 13.41
N VAL A 119 -20.26 -15.30 14.70
CA VAL A 119 -19.95 -14.21 15.64
C VAL A 119 -18.75 -13.38 15.15
N ARG A 120 -17.71 -14.02 14.64
CA ARG A 120 -16.54 -13.28 14.09
C ARG A 120 -16.91 -12.43 12.88
N ILE A 121 -17.70 -12.96 11.95
CA ILE A 121 -18.16 -12.20 10.76
C ILE A 121 -19.00 -11.01 11.21
N VAL A 122 -19.98 -11.23 12.08
CA VAL A 122 -20.87 -10.17 12.57
C VAL A 122 -20.09 -9.09 13.32
N ILE A 123 -19.20 -9.48 14.23
CA ILE A 123 -18.37 -8.52 14.96
C ILE A 123 -17.48 -7.74 13.99
N SER A 124 -16.87 -8.38 13.00
CA SER A 124 -16.03 -7.70 12.02
C SER A 124 -16.82 -6.68 11.19
N VAL A 125 -17.98 -7.05 10.70
CA VAL A 125 -18.86 -6.16 9.92
C VAL A 125 -19.37 -5.00 10.78
N LEU A 126 -19.86 -5.29 11.98
CA LEU A 126 -20.35 -4.25 12.91
C LEU A 126 -19.24 -3.33 13.37
N SER A 127 -18.05 -3.84 13.63
CA SER A 127 -16.92 -3.00 14.07
C SER A 127 -16.40 -2.10 12.94
N THR A 128 -16.42 -2.58 11.72
CA THR A 128 -15.92 -1.80 10.58
C THR A 128 -16.95 -0.78 10.11
N TYR A 129 -18.15 -1.24 9.78
CA TYR A 129 -19.19 -0.38 9.19
C TYR A 129 -20.11 0.24 10.24
N GLY A 130 -20.44 -0.48 11.31
CA GLY A 130 -21.30 0.01 12.39
C GLY A 130 -20.63 1.11 13.20
N ILE A 131 -19.35 0.99 13.54
CA ILE A 131 -18.59 2.03 14.25
C ILE A 131 -18.47 3.28 13.37
N TRP A 132 -18.22 3.10 12.07
CA TRP A 132 -18.18 4.22 11.13
C TRP A 132 -19.54 4.92 10.99
N LEU A 133 -20.63 4.14 10.91
CA LEU A 133 -21.99 4.68 10.91
C LEU A 133 -22.30 5.47 12.21
N LEU A 134 -21.95 4.90 13.37
CA LEU A 134 -22.12 5.57 14.66
C LEU A 134 -21.33 6.88 14.74
N ALA A 135 -20.07 6.89 14.28
CA ALA A 135 -19.27 8.10 14.24
C ALA A 135 -19.93 9.16 13.36
N SER A 136 -20.42 8.79 12.17
CA SER A 136 -21.09 9.74 11.26
C SER A 136 -22.40 10.27 11.82
N LEU A 137 -23.19 9.44 12.51
CA LEU A 137 -24.39 9.88 13.21
C LEU A 137 -24.06 10.87 14.33
N MET A 138 -22.97 10.64 15.07
CA MET A 138 -22.51 11.58 16.11
C MET A 138 -22.17 12.97 15.56
N PHE A 139 -21.63 13.04 14.33
CA PHE A 139 -21.32 14.29 13.65
C PHE A 139 -22.50 14.86 12.83
N LEU A 140 -23.69 14.21 12.90
CA LEU A 140 -24.91 14.59 12.17
C LEU A 140 -24.75 14.61 10.64
N ASP A 141 -23.81 13.83 10.12
CA ASP A 141 -23.54 13.70 8.69
C ASP A 141 -23.43 12.23 8.24
N PRO A 142 -24.54 11.44 8.32
CA PRO A 142 -24.54 10.05 7.86
C PRO A 142 -24.71 9.91 6.34
N TRP A 143 -25.06 10.98 5.63
CA TRP A 143 -25.47 10.92 4.23
C TRP A 143 -24.38 10.40 3.30
N HIS A 144 -23.14 10.78 3.55
CA HIS A 144 -22.01 10.32 2.74
C HIS A 144 -21.79 8.79 2.80
N ILE A 145 -22.23 8.12 3.87
CA ILE A 145 -22.15 6.66 3.96
C ILE A 145 -23.08 6.04 2.93
N PHE A 146 -24.34 6.49 2.85
CA PHE A 146 -25.32 5.93 1.93
C PHE A 146 -24.95 6.17 0.46
N THR A 147 -24.34 7.31 0.16
CA THR A 147 -23.96 7.68 -1.21
C THR A 147 -22.66 7.04 -1.67
N SER A 148 -21.70 6.76 -0.78
CA SER A 148 -20.35 6.34 -1.15
C SER A 148 -19.93 4.98 -0.59
N LEU A 149 -20.74 4.31 0.24
CA LEU A 149 -20.39 3.02 0.84
C LEU A 149 -20.02 1.96 -0.21
N PHE A 150 -20.81 1.85 -1.26
CA PHE A 150 -20.59 0.86 -2.31
C PHE A 150 -19.28 1.12 -3.06
N GLN A 151 -19.02 2.38 -3.41
CA GLN A 151 -17.76 2.79 -4.03
C GLN A 151 -16.57 2.53 -3.11
N TYR A 152 -16.72 2.86 -1.81
CA TYR A 152 -15.68 2.60 -0.82
C TYR A 152 -15.33 1.12 -0.72
N ILE A 153 -16.34 0.24 -0.65
CA ILE A 153 -16.13 -1.21 -0.59
C ILE A 153 -15.39 -1.70 -1.84
N LEU A 154 -15.80 -1.28 -3.04
CA LEU A 154 -15.20 -1.75 -4.29
C LEU A 154 -13.78 -1.24 -4.52
N VAL A 155 -13.49 0.00 -4.09
CA VAL A 155 -12.18 0.62 -4.32
C VAL A 155 -11.19 0.30 -3.20
N SER A 156 -11.67 -0.11 -2.00
CA SER A 156 -10.79 -0.39 -0.85
C SER A 156 -9.65 -1.39 -1.13
N PRO A 157 -9.81 -2.47 -1.93
CA PRO A 157 -8.69 -3.35 -2.26
C PRO A 157 -7.58 -2.65 -3.05
N SER A 158 -7.94 -1.64 -3.85
CA SER A 158 -6.96 -0.88 -4.62
C SER A 158 -6.04 -0.05 -3.73
N PHE A 159 -6.52 0.37 -2.55
CA PHE A 159 -5.65 0.99 -1.56
C PHE A 159 -4.56 0.02 -1.09
N ILE A 160 -4.91 -1.24 -0.81
CA ILE A 160 -3.98 -2.26 -0.34
C ILE A 160 -3.05 -2.74 -1.47
N ASN A 161 -3.62 -3.08 -2.64
CA ASN A 161 -2.95 -3.81 -3.70
C ASN A 161 -2.33 -2.91 -4.79
N VAL A 162 -2.73 -1.62 -4.88
CA VAL A 162 -2.18 -0.69 -5.87
C VAL A 162 -1.41 0.42 -5.19
N ILE A 163 -2.08 1.18 -4.29
CA ILE A 163 -1.47 2.37 -3.70
C ILE A 163 -0.32 2.00 -2.76
N ASN A 164 -0.46 0.97 -1.92
CA ASN A 164 0.63 0.53 -1.05
C ASN A 164 1.82 -0.01 -1.85
N ILE A 165 1.58 -0.83 -2.89
CA ILE A 165 2.67 -1.32 -3.76
C ILE A 165 3.39 -0.14 -4.40
N TYR A 166 2.65 0.81 -4.98
CA TYR A 166 3.23 2.00 -5.55
C TYR A 166 4.05 2.80 -4.52
N ALA A 167 3.50 3.03 -3.34
CA ALA A 167 4.16 3.78 -2.27
C ALA A 167 5.47 3.12 -1.82
N PHE A 168 5.47 1.81 -1.57
CA PHE A 168 6.67 1.08 -1.18
C PHE A 168 7.73 1.05 -2.29
N CYS A 169 7.33 0.89 -3.55
CA CYS A 169 8.25 0.90 -4.69
C CYS A 169 8.86 2.29 -4.95
N ASN A 170 8.23 3.36 -4.51
CA ASN A 170 8.65 4.74 -4.78
C ASN A 170 9.02 5.53 -3.51
N THR A 171 9.43 4.87 -2.44
CA THR A 171 9.85 5.51 -1.18
C THR A 171 11.05 6.44 -1.32
N HIS A 172 11.83 6.33 -2.39
CA HIS A 172 12.95 7.21 -2.71
C HIS A 172 12.50 8.57 -3.27
N ASP A 173 11.28 8.67 -3.81
CA ASP A 173 10.73 9.90 -4.36
C ASP A 173 9.91 10.63 -3.29
N VAL A 174 10.51 11.62 -2.65
CA VAL A 174 9.85 12.47 -1.65
C VAL A 174 9.04 13.61 -2.26
N SER A 175 9.11 13.80 -3.57
CA SER A 175 8.48 14.94 -4.26
C SER A 175 6.94 14.88 -4.25
N TRP A 176 6.35 13.69 -4.20
CA TRP A 176 4.89 13.54 -4.20
C TRP A 176 4.22 13.84 -2.84
N GLY A 177 4.98 13.90 -1.76
CA GLY A 177 4.50 14.29 -0.42
C GLY A 177 4.56 15.79 -0.14
N THR A 178 5.34 16.54 -0.91
CA THR A 178 5.58 17.97 -0.73
C THR A 178 4.90 18.80 -1.81
N LYS A 179 3.58 18.91 -1.76
CA LYS A 179 2.83 19.84 -2.63
C LYS A 179 3.14 21.31 -2.28
N GLY A 180 4.34 21.76 -2.51
CA GLY A 180 4.72 23.14 -2.20
C GLY A 180 6.05 23.56 -2.78
N SER A 181 6.92 22.64 -3.10
CA SER A 181 8.13 22.96 -3.83
C SER A 181 7.85 22.93 -5.33
N THR A 182 7.45 24.04 -5.89
CA THR A 182 7.55 24.35 -7.31
C THR A 182 9.02 24.53 -7.75
N THR A 183 9.94 23.86 -7.14
CA THR A 183 11.21 23.59 -7.78
C THR A 183 10.92 22.52 -8.82
N LEU A 184 10.64 22.97 -10.03
CA LEU A 184 10.87 22.17 -11.22
C LEU A 184 12.16 21.39 -10.97
N SER A 185 12.08 20.06 -10.92
CA SER A 185 13.26 19.24 -10.98
C SER A 185 13.99 19.67 -12.26
N MET A 186 15.03 20.45 -12.12
CA MET A 186 15.97 20.72 -13.19
C MET A 186 16.79 19.44 -13.42
N ASP A 187 16.10 18.42 -13.87
CA ASP A 187 16.70 17.16 -14.25
C ASP A 187 16.67 17.03 -15.76
N LEU A 188 17.27 17.96 -16.40
CA LEU A 188 17.67 17.90 -17.82
C LEU A 188 18.72 18.98 -18.04
N GLY A 189 19.99 18.76 -17.65
CA GLY A 189 21.15 19.40 -18.27
C GLY A 189 21.01 20.86 -18.73
N GLN A 190 20.10 21.64 -18.13
CA GLN A 190 20.08 23.08 -18.34
C GLN A 190 21.15 23.67 -17.43
N ALA A 191 22.23 24.07 -18.04
CA ALA A 191 23.09 25.06 -17.43
C ALA A 191 22.18 26.13 -16.83
N SER A 192 22.13 26.23 -15.51
CA SER A 192 21.43 27.30 -14.82
C SER A 192 22.17 28.60 -15.08
N GLY A 193 21.83 29.25 -16.17
CA GLY A 193 22.13 30.63 -16.39
C GLY A 193 21.32 31.46 -15.40
N THR A 194 21.81 31.54 -14.18
CA THR A 194 21.34 32.54 -13.24
C THR A 194 21.89 33.87 -13.69
N SER A 195 20.95 34.71 -14.13
CA SER A 195 21.11 36.16 -14.25
C SER A 195 22.35 36.69 -15.00
N ASN A 196 22.13 37.30 -16.13
CA ASN A 196 22.81 38.46 -16.73
C ASN A 196 24.35 38.61 -16.61
N ASP A 197 25.08 37.63 -16.14
CA ASP A 197 26.48 37.55 -16.33
C ASP A 197 26.76 36.60 -17.50
N ALA A 198 27.04 37.18 -18.64
CA ALA A 198 27.67 36.50 -19.75
C ALA A 198 28.92 35.78 -19.16
N VAL A 199 28.92 34.46 -19.16
CA VAL A 199 30.10 33.69 -18.97
C VAL A 199 30.97 34.00 -20.19
N GLU A 200 31.86 34.95 -20.09
CA GLU A 200 32.92 35.15 -21.05
C GLU A 200 33.81 33.90 -21.02
N VAL A 201 33.44 32.94 -21.89
CA VAL A 201 34.40 31.90 -22.22
C VAL A 201 35.44 32.58 -23.08
N THR A 202 36.56 32.92 -22.48
CA THR A 202 37.75 33.34 -23.20
C THR A 202 38.21 32.20 -24.09
N VAL A 203 37.67 32.18 -25.30
CA VAL A 203 38.21 31.31 -26.34
C VAL A 203 39.56 31.85 -26.73
N PRO A 204 40.67 31.08 -26.66
CA PRO A 204 41.99 31.54 -27.04
C PRO A 204 41.96 31.89 -28.55
N ASP A 205 41.97 33.18 -28.86
CA ASP A 205 41.87 33.70 -30.22
C ASP A 205 43.21 33.78 -30.97
N ARG A 206 44.30 33.51 -30.25
CA ARG A 206 45.63 33.58 -30.84
C ARG A 206 46.24 32.21 -31.01
N MET A 207 46.81 31.95 -32.18
CA MET A 207 47.50 30.68 -32.51
C MET A 207 48.56 30.34 -31.44
N LYS A 208 49.21 31.35 -30.89
CA LYS A 208 50.22 31.20 -29.83
C LYS A 208 49.65 30.69 -28.51
N ASP A 209 48.39 31.00 -28.21
CA ASP A 209 47.74 30.53 -26.97
C ASP A 209 47.20 29.11 -27.16
N ILE A 210 46.85 28.72 -28.42
CA ILE A 210 46.44 27.37 -28.77
C ILE A 210 47.62 26.42 -28.72
N ASP A 211 48.76 26.82 -29.25
CA ASP A 211 50.01 26.05 -29.23
C ASP A 211 50.50 25.83 -27.76
N ALA A 212 50.44 26.86 -26.93
CA ALA A 212 50.78 26.75 -25.49
C ALA A 212 49.85 25.81 -24.77
N ALA A 213 48.54 25.87 -24.97
CA ALA A 213 47.56 24.97 -24.40
C ALA A 213 47.75 23.52 -24.88
N TYR A 214 48.17 23.32 -26.11
CA TYR A 214 48.52 22.03 -26.64
C TYR A 214 49.76 21.44 -26.01
N ASP A 215 50.84 22.24 -25.84
CA ASP A 215 52.06 21.84 -25.20
C ASP A 215 51.84 21.51 -23.71
N ASP A 216 51.03 22.30 -22.99
CA ASP A 216 50.63 22.04 -21.62
C ASP A 216 49.83 20.70 -21.50
N ALA A 217 48.91 20.45 -22.42
CA ALA A 217 48.17 19.20 -22.47
C ALA A 217 49.07 18.00 -22.78
N CYS A 218 50.04 18.14 -23.70
CA CYS A 218 51.02 17.11 -24.01
C CYS A 218 51.94 16.85 -22.81
N GLN A 219 52.36 17.88 -22.08
CA GLN A 219 53.17 17.76 -20.86
C GLN A 219 52.39 17.07 -19.74
N ALA A 220 51.14 17.45 -19.52
CA ALA A 220 50.26 16.80 -18.54
C ALA A 220 50.03 15.29 -18.88
N LEU A 221 49.86 14.93 -20.14
CA LEU A 221 49.76 13.54 -20.59
C LEU A 221 51.09 12.79 -20.43
N SER A 222 52.23 13.44 -20.68
CA SER A 222 53.56 12.83 -20.56
C SER A 222 53.98 12.58 -19.11
N SER A 223 53.57 13.47 -18.20
CA SER A 223 53.91 13.38 -16.77
C SER A 223 53.16 12.22 -16.09
N ARG A 224 52.13 11.64 -16.70
CA ARG A 224 51.28 10.59 -16.10
C ARG A 224 50.81 10.92 -14.70
N GLU A 225 50.68 12.19 -14.36
CA GLU A 225 50.07 12.57 -13.09
C GLU A 225 48.66 12.03 -13.07
N SER A 226 48.35 11.25 -12.05
CA SER A 226 46.97 10.79 -11.84
C SER A 226 46.11 12.03 -11.63
N LEU A 227 45.23 12.30 -12.58
CA LEU A 227 44.23 13.35 -12.41
C LEU A 227 43.57 13.16 -11.01
N PRO A 228 43.40 14.23 -10.23
CA PRO A 228 42.71 14.12 -8.97
C PRO A 228 41.34 13.49 -9.28
N ALA A 229 40.96 12.46 -8.50
CA ALA A 229 39.71 11.81 -8.67
C ALA A 229 38.59 12.88 -8.74
N PRO A 230 37.70 12.83 -9.73
CA PRO A 230 36.63 13.81 -9.83
C PRO A 230 35.91 13.90 -8.48
N PRO A 231 35.56 15.12 -8.01
CA PRO A 231 34.88 15.28 -6.74
C PRO A 231 33.67 14.37 -6.75
N ARG A 232 33.51 13.54 -5.72
CA ARG A 232 32.38 12.63 -5.60
C ARG A 232 31.11 13.47 -5.74
N ASP A 233 30.30 13.18 -6.75
CA ASP A 233 29.00 13.82 -6.90
C ASP A 233 28.14 13.42 -5.69
N THR A 234 28.02 14.34 -4.74
CA THR A 234 27.29 14.13 -3.49
C THR A 234 25.80 13.91 -3.76
N GLU A 235 25.24 14.52 -4.82
CA GLU A 235 23.85 14.31 -5.20
C GLU A 235 23.64 12.90 -5.74
N GLN A 236 24.54 12.41 -6.58
CA GLN A 236 24.42 11.05 -7.11
C GLN A 236 24.59 10.02 -5.98
N ALA A 237 25.54 10.21 -5.08
CA ALA A 237 25.73 9.34 -3.93
C ALA A 237 24.47 9.31 -3.02
N GLN A 238 23.79 10.45 -2.86
CA GLN A 238 22.55 10.53 -2.11
C GLN A 238 21.40 9.82 -2.83
N LYS A 239 21.27 9.99 -4.14
CA LYS A 239 20.28 9.27 -4.96
C LYS A 239 20.48 7.74 -4.89
N ASP A 240 21.72 7.29 -5.00
CA ASP A 240 22.08 5.86 -4.91
C ASP A 240 21.80 5.28 -3.51
N TYR A 241 22.04 6.07 -2.46
CA TYR A 241 21.69 5.70 -1.09
C TYR A 241 20.17 5.48 -0.95
N TYR A 242 19.33 6.44 -1.38
CA TYR A 242 17.88 6.30 -1.29
C TYR A 242 17.35 5.16 -2.19
N ALA A 243 17.93 4.93 -3.36
CA ALA A 243 17.59 3.81 -4.21
C ALA A 243 17.91 2.46 -3.52
N THR A 244 19.03 2.38 -2.80
CA THR A 244 19.41 1.19 -2.01
C THR A 244 18.44 0.98 -0.83
N VAL A 245 18.13 2.03 -0.09
CA VAL A 245 17.13 1.96 1.01
C VAL A 245 15.79 1.47 0.49
N ARG A 246 15.28 2.05 -0.62
CA ARG A 246 14.05 1.57 -1.26
C ARG A 246 14.11 0.08 -1.58
N THR A 247 15.19 -0.38 -2.21
CA THR A 247 15.33 -1.78 -2.60
C THR A 247 15.26 -2.70 -1.39
N ASN A 248 15.98 -2.35 -0.32
CA ASN A 248 15.99 -3.13 0.92
C ASN A 248 14.62 -3.16 1.59
N VAL A 249 13.91 -2.03 1.62
CA VAL A 249 12.55 -1.94 2.18
C VAL A 249 11.57 -2.79 1.37
N VAL A 250 11.58 -2.70 0.04
CA VAL A 250 10.70 -3.49 -0.83
C VAL A 250 10.98 -4.98 -0.69
N LEU A 251 12.25 -5.38 -0.65
CA LEU A 251 12.63 -6.78 -0.44
C LEU A 251 12.16 -7.29 0.93
N ALA A 252 12.45 -6.56 2.00
CA ALA A 252 12.02 -6.95 3.35
C ALA A 252 10.49 -7.06 3.43
N TRP A 253 9.77 -6.06 2.89
CA TRP A 253 8.32 -6.05 2.87
C TRP A 253 7.74 -7.23 2.08
N THR A 254 8.23 -7.47 0.87
CA THR A 254 7.74 -8.55 0.01
C THR A 254 8.04 -9.92 0.62
N LEU A 255 9.29 -10.16 1.06
CA LEU A 255 9.70 -11.44 1.62
C LEU A 255 8.96 -11.78 2.92
N THR A 256 8.74 -10.80 3.80
CA THR A 256 8.00 -11.02 5.04
C THR A 256 6.51 -11.30 4.79
N ASN A 257 5.89 -10.63 3.81
CA ASN A 257 4.52 -10.93 3.40
C ASN A 257 4.39 -12.33 2.77
N VAL A 258 5.31 -12.70 1.88
CA VAL A 258 5.34 -14.04 1.28
C VAL A 258 5.58 -15.10 2.35
N ALA A 259 6.50 -14.89 3.29
CA ALA A 259 6.76 -15.81 4.39
C ALA A 259 5.51 -16.02 5.26
N LEU A 260 4.78 -14.94 5.59
CA LEU A 260 3.52 -15.04 6.34
C LEU A 260 2.49 -15.88 5.58
N VAL A 261 2.33 -15.66 4.28
CA VAL A 261 1.41 -16.44 3.43
C VAL A 261 1.79 -17.91 3.45
N ILE A 262 3.07 -18.25 3.20
CA ILE A 262 3.54 -19.63 3.18
C ILE A 262 3.31 -20.30 4.54
N VAL A 263 3.64 -19.63 5.64
CA VAL A 263 3.44 -20.18 6.98
C VAL A 263 1.97 -20.48 7.23
N ILE A 264 1.08 -19.52 6.96
CA ILE A 264 -0.36 -19.72 7.24
C ILE A 264 -0.97 -20.78 6.29
N LEU A 265 -0.58 -20.85 5.03
CA LEU A 265 -1.11 -21.85 4.08
C LEU A 265 -0.72 -23.29 4.47
N ASN A 266 0.43 -23.49 5.13
CA ASN A 266 0.93 -24.81 5.50
C ASN A 266 0.47 -25.28 6.89
N VAL A 267 -0.33 -24.50 7.62
CA VAL A 267 -0.85 -24.92 8.93
C VAL A 267 -2.27 -25.45 8.84
N SER A 268 -2.72 -26.09 9.94
CA SER A 268 -4.06 -26.71 9.99
C SER A 268 -5.18 -25.66 9.95
N ARG A 269 -6.39 -26.09 9.52
CA ARG A 269 -7.62 -25.25 9.53
C ARG A 269 -7.93 -24.62 10.89
N LYS A 270 -7.58 -25.29 11.98
CA LYS A 270 -7.75 -24.73 13.34
C LYS A 270 -6.93 -23.44 13.51
N VAL A 271 -5.70 -23.43 12.98
CA VAL A 271 -4.82 -22.25 13.03
C VAL A 271 -5.35 -21.16 12.10
N HIS A 272 -5.89 -21.49 10.91
CA HIS A 272 -6.57 -20.53 10.04
C HIS A 272 -7.69 -19.79 10.77
N ASN A 273 -8.53 -20.53 11.52
CA ASN A 273 -9.61 -19.92 12.30
C ASN A 273 -9.09 -19.01 13.42
N ILE A 274 -8.01 -19.41 14.11
CA ILE A 274 -7.37 -18.58 15.14
C ILE A 274 -6.78 -17.31 14.48
N TYR A 275 -6.09 -17.46 13.38
CA TYR A 275 -5.51 -16.34 12.64
C TYR A 275 -6.58 -15.31 12.22
N MET A 276 -7.68 -15.78 11.63
CA MET A 276 -8.81 -14.92 11.25
C MET A 276 -9.43 -14.24 12.49
N ALA A 277 -9.57 -14.96 13.60
CA ALA A 277 -10.08 -14.38 14.83
C ALA A 277 -9.15 -13.27 15.36
N VAL A 278 -7.84 -13.50 15.40
CA VAL A 278 -6.85 -12.50 15.82
C VAL A 278 -6.93 -11.26 14.94
N LEU A 279 -6.97 -11.43 13.62
CA LEU A 279 -7.10 -10.31 12.69
C LEU A 279 -8.37 -9.50 12.95
N PHE A 280 -9.54 -10.15 13.01
CA PHE A 280 -10.81 -9.46 13.18
C PHE A 280 -10.92 -8.75 14.52
N TYR A 281 -10.48 -9.37 15.62
CA TYR A 281 -10.48 -8.72 16.93
C TYR A 281 -9.52 -7.54 16.99
N THR A 282 -8.39 -7.63 16.32
CA THR A 282 -7.43 -6.52 16.27
C THR A 282 -7.99 -5.35 15.47
N PHE A 283 -8.55 -5.60 14.29
CA PHE A 283 -9.20 -4.53 13.51
C PHE A 283 -10.37 -3.91 14.26
N THR A 284 -11.17 -4.72 14.97
CA THR A 284 -12.24 -4.25 15.84
C THR A 284 -11.72 -3.33 16.93
N SER A 285 -10.66 -3.73 17.62
CA SER A 285 -10.03 -2.92 18.68
C SER A 285 -9.49 -1.59 18.16
N LEU A 286 -8.85 -1.61 16.99
CA LEU A 286 -8.34 -0.40 16.34
C LEU A 286 -9.48 0.54 15.90
N ALA A 287 -10.56 -0.01 15.36
CA ALA A 287 -11.74 0.77 14.97
C ALA A 287 -12.41 1.40 16.20
N PHE A 288 -12.54 0.65 17.30
CA PHE A 288 -13.07 1.15 18.55
C PHE A 288 -12.20 2.27 19.15
N PHE A 289 -10.89 2.11 19.10
CA PHE A 289 -9.96 3.16 19.56
C PHE A 289 -10.12 4.46 18.76
N ARG A 290 -10.26 4.37 17.43
CA ARG A 290 -10.55 5.54 16.58
C ARG A 290 -11.89 6.19 16.93
N PHE A 291 -12.91 5.39 17.21
CA PHE A 291 -14.21 5.88 17.65
C PHE A 291 -14.12 6.64 18.98
N LEU A 292 -13.37 6.12 19.96
CA LEU A 292 -13.12 6.84 21.21
C LEU A 292 -12.44 8.19 20.98
N GLY A 293 -11.47 8.26 20.06
CA GLY A 293 -10.84 9.53 19.67
C GLY A 293 -11.84 10.51 19.09
N ALA A 294 -12.71 10.06 18.18
CA ALA A 294 -13.78 10.87 17.60
C ALA A 294 -14.77 11.36 18.67
N PHE A 295 -15.15 10.49 19.61
CA PHE A 295 -16.02 10.84 20.73
C PHE A 295 -15.40 11.91 21.63
N VAL A 296 -14.15 11.73 22.06
CA VAL A 296 -13.42 12.72 22.88
C VAL A 296 -13.31 14.07 22.17
N TYR A 297 -13.05 14.06 20.86
CA TYR A 297 -13.02 15.27 20.05
C TYR A 297 -14.38 15.99 20.07
N LEU A 298 -15.48 15.24 19.87
CA LEU A 298 -16.83 15.81 19.89
C LEU A 298 -17.17 16.43 21.24
N VAL A 299 -16.87 15.71 22.35
CA VAL A 299 -17.11 16.23 23.72
C VAL A 299 -16.33 17.53 23.94
N ARG A 300 -15.05 17.58 23.57
CA ARG A 300 -14.23 18.80 23.69
C ARG A 300 -14.73 19.95 22.82
N LYS A 301 -15.36 19.65 21.67
CA LYS A 301 -15.93 20.66 20.78
C LYS A 301 -17.23 21.23 21.35
N LEU A 302 -18.03 20.42 22.07
CA LEU A 302 -19.30 20.84 22.67
C LEU A 302 -19.11 21.52 24.03
N PHE A 303 -18.05 21.15 24.74
CA PHE A 303 -17.70 21.71 26.06
C PHE A 303 -16.24 22.20 26.01
N PRO A 304 -16.02 23.40 25.44
CA PRO A 304 -14.69 23.98 25.27
C PRO A 304 -14.01 24.37 26.59
#